data_1828daaaf27694717f7aa9112a2d24b8
#
_entry.id   1828daaaf27694717f7aa9112a2d24b8
#
_cell.length_a   1.000
_cell.length_b   1.000
_cell.length_c   1.000
_cell.angle_alpha   90.00
_cell.angle_beta   90.00
_cell.angle_gamma   90.00
#
_symmetry.space_group_name_H-M   'P 1'
#
loop_
_entity.id
_entity.type
_entity.pdbx_description
1 polymer ?
#
loop_
_entity_poly.entity_id
_entity_poly.type
_entity_poly.pdbx_seq_one_letter_code
_entity_poly.pdbx_strand_id
1 'polypeptide(L)'
;MNVNLKEYINDIPDFPKKGILYRDIQPLLADTDAFTHACMQMSWMDVFPDYWVGIESRGFLFAAGIAAMRQGGIKLIRKPGKLPDKNVFTLDYQYEYASGSLEMAPGSGSIVLVDDVFATGGTMEAAEELAYTCGYDVIGKVCLIDIGLAESNVKSVIKYE
;
A
#
# COMPACT_ATOMS: atom_id res chain seq x y z
N MET A 1 -20.40 -13.03 6.16
CA MET A 1 -20.52 -12.10 7.30
C MET A 1 -20.14 -10.71 6.79
N ASN A 2 -20.95 -9.71 7.07
CA ASN A 2 -20.66 -8.35 6.62
C ASN A 2 -19.92 -7.63 7.76
N VAL A 3 -18.59 -7.54 7.66
CA VAL A 3 -17.75 -6.88 8.67
C VAL A 3 -17.64 -5.40 8.31
N ASN A 4 -18.06 -4.53 9.22
CA ASN A 4 -17.87 -3.09 9.06
C ASN A 4 -16.45 -2.71 9.48
N LEU A 5 -15.55 -2.66 8.53
CA LEU A 5 -14.11 -2.42 8.80
C LEU A 5 -13.82 -1.07 9.46
N LYS A 6 -14.68 -0.07 9.29
CA LYS A 6 -14.49 1.25 9.94
C LYS A 6 -14.52 1.16 11.47
N GLU A 7 -15.24 0.19 12.02
CA GLU A 7 -15.31 -0.01 13.47
C GLU A 7 -13.99 -0.52 14.09
N TYR A 8 -13.10 -1.01 13.24
CA TYR A 8 -11.78 -1.51 13.63
C TYR A 8 -10.65 -0.49 13.40
N ILE A 9 -11.00 0.77 13.13
CA ILE A 9 -10.04 1.84 12.90
C ILE A 9 -10.27 2.92 13.94
N ASN A 10 -9.21 3.23 14.71
CA ASN A 10 -9.27 4.32 15.68
C ASN A 10 -8.73 5.61 15.09
N ASP A 11 -9.43 6.70 15.33
CA ASP A 11 -9.00 8.04 14.97
C ASP A 11 -8.20 8.63 16.13
N ILE A 12 -6.92 8.88 15.88
CA ILE A 12 -6.00 9.46 16.86
C ILE A 12 -5.67 10.88 16.42
N PRO A 13 -6.27 11.90 17.04
CA PRO A 13 -5.94 13.29 16.72
C PRO A 13 -4.55 13.68 17.21
N ASP A 14 -3.96 14.63 16.49
CA ASP A 14 -2.66 15.20 16.83
C ASP A 14 -1.51 14.17 16.96
N PHE A 15 -1.51 13.16 16.09
CA PHE A 15 -0.45 12.14 16.06
C PHE A 15 0.09 11.94 14.63
N PRO A 16 1.42 11.82 14.44
CA PRO A 16 2.51 11.93 15.40
C PRO A 16 2.80 13.37 15.86
N LYS A 17 2.09 14.34 15.30
CA LYS A 17 2.21 15.76 15.67
C LYS A 17 0.88 16.48 15.50
N LYS A 18 0.78 17.64 16.14
CA LYS A 18 -0.42 18.49 16.13
C LYS A 18 -0.92 18.77 14.70
N GLY A 19 -2.22 18.65 14.51
CA GLY A 19 -2.91 18.88 13.25
C GLY A 19 -3.03 17.65 12.34
N ILE A 20 -2.43 16.51 12.71
CA ILE A 20 -2.53 15.28 11.95
C ILE A 20 -3.53 14.35 12.62
N LEU A 21 -4.51 13.87 11.85
CA LEU A 21 -5.42 12.81 12.27
C LEU A 21 -4.86 11.47 11.77
N TYR A 22 -4.38 10.65 12.71
CA TYR A 22 -3.83 9.34 12.42
C TYR A 22 -4.91 8.27 12.44
N ARG A 23 -4.96 7.45 11.42
CA ARG A 23 -5.85 6.29 11.34
C ARG A 23 -5.11 5.06 11.86
N ASP A 24 -5.40 4.68 13.10
CA ASP A 24 -4.80 3.50 13.71
C ASP A 24 -5.53 2.24 13.28
N ILE A 25 -4.83 1.39 12.53
CA ILE A 25 -5.35 0.11 12.02
C ILE A 25 -5.01 -1.08 12.92
N GLN A 26 -4.38 -0.86 14.06
CA GLN A 26 -3.99 -1.96 14.95
C GLN A 26 -5.17 -2.83 15.41
N PRO A 27 -6.33 -2.27 15.73
CA PRO A 27 -7.49 -3.12 16.06
C PRO A 27 -7.91 -4.02 14.88
N LEU A 28 -7.84 -3.51 13.65
CA LEU A 28 -8.13 -4.30 12.45
C LEU A 28 -7.11 -5.43 12.28
N LEU A 29 -5.83 -5.14 12.47
CA LEU A 29 -4.76 -6.14 12.36
C LEU A 29 -4.87 -7.22 13.43
N ALA A 30 -5.35 -6.86 14.63
CA ALA A 30 -5.47 -7.77 15.76
C ALA A 30 -6.69 -8.71 15.68
N ASP A 31 -7.67 -8.38 14.85
CA ASP A 31 -8.88 -9.18 14.67
C ASP A 31 -8.77 -10.02 13.40
N THR A 32 -8.87 -11.33 13.56
CA THR A 32 -8.69 -12.28 12.45
C THR A 32 -9.71 -12.08 11.34
N ASP A 33 -10.97 -11.88 11.69
CA ASP A 33 -12.05 -11.74 10.71
C ASP A 33 -11.96 -10.39 9.98
N ALA A 34 -11.67 -9.32 10.72
CA ALA A 34 -11.49 -7.99 10.14
C ALA A 34 -10.29 -7.95 9.18
N PHE A 35 -9.15 -8.47 9.59
CA PHE A 35 -7.95 -8.51 8.74
C PHE A 35 -8.17 -9.36 7.48
N THR A 36 -8.73 -10.56 7.65
CA THR A 36 -9.03 -11.45 6.53
C THR A 36 -10.00 -10.78 5.55
N HIS A 37 -11.05 -10.17 6.07
CA HIS A 37 -12.05 -9.47 5.25
C HIS A 37 -11.44 -8.27 4.50
N ALA A 38 -10.58 -7.50 5.16
CA ALA A 38 -9.85 -6.40 4.53
C ALA A 38 -8.98 -6.91 3.36
N CYS A 39 -8.18 -7.93 3.58
CA CYS A 39 -7.35 -8.52 2.53
C CYS A 39 -8.20 -9.08 1.37
N MET A 40 -9.32 -9.73 1.66
CA MET A 40 -10.25 -10.20 0.62
C MET A 40 -10.76 -9.05 -0.23
N GLN A 41 -11.24 -7.98 0.38
CA GLN A 41 -11.76 -6.83 -0.35
C GLN A 41 -10.66 -6.11 -1.15
N MET A 42 -9.47 -5.95 -0.59
CA MET A 42 -8.34 -5.37 -1.31
C MET A 42 -7.93 -6.21 -2.52
N SER A 43 -8.02 -7.53 -2.41
CA SER A 43 -7.67 -8.46 -3.49
C SER A 43 -8.73 -8.56 -4.59
N TRP A 44 -9.91 -7.99 -4.37
CA TRP A 44 -11.05 -8.14 -5.26
C TRP A 44 -10.93 -7.24 -6.49
N MET A 45 -10.03 -7.65 -7.37
CA MET A 45 -9.75 -7.03 -8.66
C MET A 45 -9.81 -8.13 -9.73
N ASP A 46 -10.27 -7.77 -10.92
CA ASP A 46 -10.26 -8.66 -12.08
C ASP A 46 -8.87 -8.75 -12.73
N VAL A 47 -7.84 -8.78 -11.89
CA VAL A 47 -6.44 -8.88 -12.29
C VAL A 47 -5.73 -9.95 -11.48
N PHE A 48 -4.78 -10.63 -12.11
CA PHE A 48 -3.97 -11.67 -11.48
C PHE A 48 -2.49 -11.33 -11.71
N PRO A 49 -1.89 -10.52 -10.81
CA PRO A 49 -0.50 -10.11 -10.96
C PRO A 49 0.45 -11.27 -10.69
N ASP A 50 1.64 -11.18 -11.29
CA ASP A 50 2.75 -12.06 -10.90
C ASP A 50 3.19 -11.78 -9.46
N TYR A 51 3.14 -10.51 -9.03
CA TYR A 51 3.52 -10.10 -7.68
C TYR A 51 2.59 -9.05 -7.09
N TRP A 52 2.32 -9.21 -5.80
CA TRP A 52 1.74 -8.18 -4.94
C TRP A 52 2.89 -7.41 -4.31
N VAL A 53 2.96 -6.11 -4.54
CA VAL A 53 4.10 -5.29 -4.11
C VAL A 53 3.69 -4.39 -2.96
N GLY A 54 4.17 -4.73 -1.77
CA GLY A 54 3.94 -3.94 -0.57
C GLY A 54 4.89 -2.75 -0.47
N ILE A 55 4.33 -1.60 -0.08
CA ILE A 55 5.11 -0.39 0.19
C ILE A 55 5.40 -0.32 1.69
N GLU A 56 6.68 -0.11 2.06
CA GLU A 56 7.11 -0.05 3.45
C GLU A 56 6.34 1.00 4.25
N SER A 57 5.78 0.65 5.40
CA SER A 57 5.94 -0.63 6.09
C SER A 57 4.62 -1.41 6.20
N ARG A 58 3.49 -0.73 6.46
CA ARG A 58 2.20 -1.39 6.71
C ARG A 58 1.62 -2.03 5.45
N GLY A 59 1.99 -1.54 4.26
CA GLY A 59 1.64 -2.17 2.99
C GLY A 59 2.13 -3.61 2.86
N PHE A 60 3.23 -3.97 3.53
CA PHE A 60 3.74 -5.34 3.55
C PHE A 60 2.76 -6.33 4.13
N LEU A 61 2.05 -5.94 5.19
CA LEU A 61 1.10 -6.80 5.88
C LEU A 61 -0.05 -7.21 4.96
N PHE A 62 -0.58 -6.25 4.22
CA PHE A 62 -1.67 -6.50 3.29
C PHE A 62 -1.21 -7.24 2.03
N ALA A 63 -0.05 -6.90 1.48
CA ALA A 63 0.51 -7.63 0.36
C ALA A 63 0.73 -9.11 0.70
N ALA A 64 1.25 -9.41 1.90
CA ALA A 64 1.42 -10.77 2.38
C ALA A 64 0.09 -11.49 2.60
N GLY A 65 -0.88 -10.83 3.23
CA GLY A 65 -2.21 -11.38 3.44
C GLY A 65 -2.93 -11.71 2.12
N ILE A 66 -2.86 -10.81 1.15
CA ILE A 66 -3.46 -11.01 -0.17
C ILE A 66 -2.78 -12.16 -0.91
N ALA A 67 -1.45 -12.18 -0.96
CA ALA A 67 -0.70 -13.22 -1.65
C ALA A 67 -0.94 -14.61 -1.07
N ALA A 68 -1.16 -14.70 0.25
CA ALA A 68 -1.50 -15.96 0.92
C ALA A 68 -2.88 -16.49 0.53
N MET A 69 -3.82 -15.61 0.17
CA MET A 69 -5.18 -16.00 -0.22
C MET A 69 -5.36 -16.12 -1.73
N ARG A 70 -4.59 -15.36 -2.48
CA ARG A 70 -4.62 -15.32 -3.94
C ARG A 70 -3.29 -15.85 -4.48
N GLN A 71 -3.25 -16.20 -5.75
CA GLN A 71 -1.99 -16.53 -6.40
C GLN A 71 -1.15 -15.27 -6.61
N GLY A 72 0.15 -15.44 -6.67
CA GLY A 72 1.15 -14.39 -6.89
C GLY A 72 2.20 -14.39 -5.79
N GLY A 73 3.39 -13.96 -6.13
CA GLY A 73 4.46 -13.74 -5.17
C GLY A 73 4.35 -12.38 -4.50
N ILE A 74 5.37 -12.04 -3.72
CA ILE A 74 5.48 -10.74 -3.06
C ILE A 74 6.80 -10.10 -3.48
N LYS A 75 6.76 -8.80 -3.78
CA LYS A 75 7.92 -7.94 -3.91
C LYS A 75 7.80 -6.77 -2.95
N LEU A 76 8.92 -6.16 -2.63
CA LEU A 76 8.98 -5.10 -1.63
C LEU A 76 9.49 -3.80 -2.25
N ILE A 77 8.80 -2.71 -1.98
CA ILE A 77 9.31 -1.36 -2.13
C ILE A 77 9.68 -0.88 -0.73
N ARG A 78 10.94 -0.49 -0.55
CA ARG A 78 11.49 -0.17 0.76
C ARG A 78 12.10 1.22 0.82
N LYS A 79 12.30 1.69 2.04
CA LYS A 79 13.13 2.87 2.30
C LYS A 79 14.59 2.57 2.03
N PRO A 80 15.43 3.60 1.72
CA PRO A 80 16.81 3.39 1.32
C PRO A 80 17.62 2.56 2.32
N GLY A 81 18.55 1.76 1.77
CA GLY A 81 19.49 0.99 2.55
C GLY A 81 18.98 -0.31 3.16
N LYS A 82 17.76 -0.73 2.81
CA LYS A 82 17.13 -1.94 3.40
C LYS A 82 17.06 -3.13 2.46
N LEU A 83 17.37 -2.94 1.19
CA LEU A 83 17.46 -4.03 0.22
C LEU A 83 18.92 -4.43 0.05
N PRO A 84 19.25 -5.75 0.08
CA PRO A 84 20.63 -6.23 -0.02
C PRO A 84 21.19 -6.24 -1.43
N ASP A 85 20.35 -6.02 -2.44
CA ASP A 85 20.76 -6.03 -3.84
C ASP A 85 21.65 -4.82 -4.14
N LYS A 86 22.75 -5.06 -4.89
CA LYS A 86 23.63 -4.00 -5.36
C LYS A 86 23.07 -3.21 -6.53
N ASN A 87 22.04 -3.73 -7.19
CA ASN A 87 21.44 -3.16 -8.38
C ASN A 87 20.05 -2.54 -8.11
N VAL A 88 19.76 -2.15 -6.87
CA VAL A 88 18.50 -1.50 -6.56
C VAL A 88 18.40 -0.15 -7.27
N PHE A 89 17.21 0.18 -7.74
CA PHE A 89 16.87 1.52 -8.19
C PHE A 89 16.31 2.32 -7.03
N THR A 90 16.71 3.58 -6.96
CA THR A 90 16.25 4.53 -5.95
C THR A 90 15.51 5.66 -6.64
N LEU A 91 14.36 6.03 -6.11
CA LEU A 91 13.60 7.20 -6.52
C LEU A 91 13.47 8.15 -5.35
N ASP A 92 14.05 9.34 -5.49
CA ASP A 92 13.79 10.45 -4.57
C ASP A 92 12.58 11.22 -5.09
N TYR A 93 11.61 11.48 -4.21
CA TYR A 93 10.42 12.24 -4.58
C TYR A 93 10.15 13.37 -3.60
N GLN A 94 9.68 14.47 -4.16
CA GLN A 94 9.26 15.63 -3.38
C GLN A 94 8.02 16.23 -4.03
N TYR A 95 6.89 16.04 -3.36
CA TYR A 95 5.62 16.63 -3.71
C TYR A 95 5.22 17.65 -2.64
N GLU A 96 4.20 18.45 -2.92
CA GLU A 96 3.77 19.52 -2.01
C GLU A 96 3.54 19.03 -0.57
N TYR A 97 2.99 17.81 -0.41
CA TYR A 97 2.60 17.26 0.89
C TYR A 97 3.32 15.96 1.25
N ALA A 98 4.23 15.49 0.43
CA ALA A 98 4.95 14.25 0.67
C ALA A 98 6.34 14.29 0.05
N SER A 99 7.33 13.86 0.81
CA SER A 99 8.68 13.68 0.31
C SER A 99 9.29 12.41 0.90
N GLY A 100 10.23 11.83 0.19
CA GLY A 100 10.92 10.65 0.65
C GLY A 100 11.79 10.04 -0.44
N SER A 101 12.24 8.84 -0.15
CA SER A 101 13.04 8.03 -1.08
C SER A 101 12.58 6.59 -0.98
N LEU A 102 12.45 5.93 -2.11
CA LEU A 102 12.03 4.53 -2.22
C LEU A 102 13.05 3.75 -3.04
N GLU A 103 13.23 2.50 -2.68
CA GLU A 103 14.09 1.55 -3.39
C GLU A 103 13.34 0.29 -3.78
N MET A 104 13.66 -0.24 -4.96
CA MET A 104 13.15 -1.51 -5.45
C MET A 104 14.22 -2.23 -6.27
N ALA A 105 14.28 -3.54 -6.11
CA ALA A 105 15.13 -4.38 -6.95
C ALA A 105 14.53 -4.50 -8.37
N PRO A 106 15.37 -4.45 -9.42
CA PRO A 106 14.89 -4.61 -10.79
C PRO A 106 14.35 -6.03 -11.03
N GLY A 107 13.47 -6.14 -12.00
CA GLY A 107 12.90 -7.41 -12.40
C GLY A 107 11.91 -7.23 -13.55
N SER A 108 10.98 -8.15 -13.68
CA SER A 108 9.95 -8.12 -14.72
C SER A 108 8.69 -8.82 -14.23
N GLY A 109 7.60 -8.57 -14.90
CA GLY A 109 6.31 -9.16 -14.61
C GLY A 109 5.24 -8.12 -14.28
N SER A 110 4.01 -8.59 -14.12
CA SER A 110 2.88 -7.75 -13.74
C SER A 110 2.79 -7.63 -12.22
N ILE A 111 2.49 -6.43 -11.75
CA ILE A 111 2.37 -6.15 -10.32
C ILE A 111 1.13 -5.35 -9.97
N VAL A 112 0.66 -5.54 -8.75
CA VAL A 112 -0.29 -4.65 -8.06
C VAL A 112 0.42 -4.02 -6.88
N LEU A 113 0.41 -2.69 -6.81
CA LEU A 113 0.95 -1.95 -5.68
C LEU A 113 -0.06 -1.95 -4.52
N VAL A 114 0.45 -2.23 -3.32
CA VAL A 114 -0.36 -2.37 -2.11
C VAL A 114 0.16 -1.47 -1.00
N ASP A 115 -0.71 -0.63 -0.48
CA ASP A 115 -0.43 0.18 0.71
C ASP A 115 -1.63 0.16 1.66
N ASP A 116 -1.45 0.70 2.85
CA ASP A 116 -2.53 0.78 3.84
C ASP A 116 -3.38 2.05 3.68
N VAL A 117 -2.75 3.20 3.52
CA VAL A 117 -3.44 4.50 3.43
C VAL A 117 -3.03 5.26 2.19
N PHE A 118 -4.03 5.72 1.44
CA PHE A 118 -3.88 6.69 0.38
C PHE A 118 -4.30 8.07 0.90
N ALA A 119 -3.35 8.99 0.98
CA ALA A 119 -3.58 10.35 1.42
C ALA A 119 -3.55 11.33 0.24
N THR A 120 -2.40 11.91 -0.04
CA THR A 120 -2.23 12.85 -1.17
C THR A 120 -1.84 12.17 -2.48
N GLY A 121 -1.48 10.89 -2.42
CA GLY A 121 -1.07 10.09 -3.58
C GLY A 121 0.43 10.10 -3.87
N GLY A 122 1.21 10.92 -3.19
CA GLY A 122 2.64 11.07 -3.48
C GLY A 122 3.45 9.77 -3.37
N THR A 123 3.23 9.01 -2.30
CA THR A 123 3.92 7.73 -2.11
C THR A 123 3.53 6.69 -3.18
N MET A 124 2.26 6.58 -3.50
CA MET A 124 1.78 5.63 -4.50
C MET A 124 2.25 6.01 -5.91
N GLU A 125 2.26 7.29 -6.24
CA GLU A 125 2.77 7.79 -7.51
C GLU A 125 4.28 7.54 -7.66
N ALA A 126 5.05 7.81 -6.62
CA ALA A 126 6.48 7.51 -6.59
C ALA A 126 6.75 6.00 -6.71
N ALA A 127 5.99 5.17 -6.04
CA ALA A 127 6.08 3.72 -6.13
C ALA A 127 5.80 3.21 -7.55
N GLU A 128 4.79 3.76 -8.21
CA GLU A 128 4.44 3.42 -9.59
C GLU A 128 5.57 3.79 -10.56
N GLU A 129 6.11 4.99 -10.47
CA GLU A 129 7.23 5.44 -11.28
C GLU A 129 8.47 4.57 -11.07
N LEU A 130 8.80 4.27 -9.82
CA LEU A 130 9.91 3.38 -9.48
C LEU A 130 9.74 1.97 -10.04
N ALA A 131 8.54 1.41 -9.95
CA ALA A 131 8.24 0.08 -10.46
C ALA A 131 8.42 0.00 -11.98
N TYR A 132 7.97 0.98 -12.73
CA TYR A 132 8.22 1.06 -14.17
C TYR A 132 9.71 1.15 -14.49
N THR A 133 10.46 1.97 -13.76
CA THR A 133 11.91 2.08 -13.92
C THR A 133 12.60 0.75 -13.64
N CYS A 134 12.13 -0.02 -12.69
CA CYS A 134 12.64 -1.35 -12.35
C CYS A 134 12.29 -2.44 -13.36
N GLY A 135 11.37 -2.19 -14.31
CA GLY A 135 11.00 -3.13 -15.37
C GLY A 135 9.68 -3.86 -15.16
N TYR A 136 8.91 -3.46 -14.16
CA TYR A 136 7.59 -4.07 -13.88
C TYR A 136 6.46 -3.36 -14.61
N ASP A 137 5.40 -4.12 -14.87
CA ASP A 137 4.14 -3.61 -15.41
C ASP A 137 3.12 -3.47 -14.29
N VAL A 138 2.78 -2.22 -13.95
CA VAL A 138 1.80 -1.93 -12.88
C VAL A 138 0.40 -2.06 -13.45
N ILE A 139 -0.28 -3.15 -13.12
CA ILE A 139 -1.63 -3.45 -13.59
C ILE A 139 -2.73 -3.06 -12.61
N GLY A 140 -2.39 -2.60 -11.42
CA GLY A 140 -3.33 -2.13 -10.43
C GLY A 140 -2.66 -1.52 -9.21
N LYS A 141 -3.45 -0.75 -8.47
CA LYS A 141 -3.06 -0.12 -7.22
C LYS A 141 -4.20 -0.25 -6.22
N VAL A 142 -3.90 -0.67 -5.00
CA VAL A 142 -4.90 -0.87 -3.95
C VAL A 142 -4.41 -0.36 -2.60
N CYS A 143 -5.31 0.20 -1.83
CA CYS A 143 -5.08 0.55 -0.42
C CYS A 143 -6.29 0.15 0.44
N LEU A 144 -6.07 0.08 1.75
CA LEU A 144 -7.17 -0.16 2.69
C LEU A 144 -8.02 1.10 2.85
N ILE A 145 -7.39 2.24 3.05
CA ILE A 145 -8.03 3.50 3.41
C ILE A 145 -7.67 4.60 2.41
N ASP A 146 -8.69 5.26 1.89
CA ASP A 146 -8.57 6.53 1.17
C ASP A 146 -9.16 7.64 2.04
N ILE A 147 -8.36 8.63 2.38
CA ILE A 147 -8.78 9.74 3.24
C ILE A 147 -9.37 10.94 2.48
N GLY A 148 -9.61 10.79 1.18
CA GLY A 148 -10.38 11.75 0.39
C GLY A 148 -9.67 13.08 0.04
N LEU A 149 -8.34 13.15 0.18
CA LEU A 149 -7.58 14.38 -0.10
C LEU A 149 -7.23 14.58 -1.58
N ALA A 150 -7.29 13.53 -2.38
CA ALA A 150 -6.92 13.58 -3.79
C ALA A 150 -7.77 12.61 -4.61
N GLU A 151 -8.03 12.96 -5.86
CA GLU A 151 -8.59 12.03 -6.82
C GLU A 151 -7.55 10.99 -7.22
N SER A 152 -7.98 9.73 -7.39
CA SER A 152 -7.05 8.67 -7.77
C SER A 152 -7.74 7.53 -8.50
N ASN A 153 -6.91 6.75 -9.19
CA ASN A 153 -7.25 5.46 -9.75
C ASN A 153 -6.86 4.29 -8.82
N VAL A 154 -6.54 4.58 -7.57
CA VAL A 154 -6.27 3.58 -6.55
C VAL A 154 -7.59 3.00 -6.04
N LYS A 155 -7.70 1.67 -6.06
CA LYS A 155 -8.84 0.99 -5.44
C LYS A 155 -8.69 1.07 -3.92
N SER A 156 -9.73 1.48 -3.24
CA SER A 156 -9.76 1.53 -1.78
C SER A 156 -10.96 0.78 -1.21
N VAL A 157 -10.78 0.20 -0.03
CA VAL A 157 -11.83 -0.52 0.68
C VAL A 157 -12.67 0.42 1.53
N ILE A 158 -12.02 1.35 2.21
CA ILE A 158 -12.65 2.34 3.08
C ILE A 158 -12.37 3.72 2.53
N LYS A 159 -13.41 4.51 2.35
CA LYS A 159 -13.30 5.91 1.97
C LYS A 159 -13.79 6.81 3.09
N TYR A 160 -13.01 7.84 3.38
CA TYR A 160 -13.40 8.97 4.22
C TYR A 160 -13.58 10.19 3.32
N GLU A 161 -14.60 10.96 3.62
CA GLU A 161 -14.89 12.24 2.94
C GLU A 161 -14.27 13.41 3.70
#